data_273e0db1b145b98cd7bf7887d4799e5c
#
_entry.id   273e0db1b145b98cd7bf7887d4799e5c
#
_cell.length_a   1.000
_cell.length_b   1.000
_cell.length_c   1.000
_cell.angle_alpha   90.00
_cell.angle_beta   90.00
_cell.angle_gamma   90.00
#
_symmetry.space_group_name_H-M   'P 1'
#
loop_
_entity.id
_entity.type
_entity.pdbx_description
1 polymer ?
#
loop_
_entity_poly.entity_id
_entity_poly.type
_entity_poly.pdbx_seq_one_letter_code
_entity_poly.pdbx_strand_id
1 'polypeptide(L)'
;INGDITTIKADAIVNAANNSLLGGGGVDGAIHRAAGWGLFEECKTLGGCATGDAKITNGYNLPAKHVIHTVGPIWRGGENGEEALLKSCYKRSLELAREAKCQSIAFPLISAGVYGYPKAAAFKVAYDTVKENLDDDVVAYIVMFEKFNPLSDGDYGRLRDYVGSEYENAVRARESAYDKMACLRKMYRPSAQMYAQRCDIPRDLEESIVTDESFAQMLLRKIDEKGMTDAQCYKRANVDRKHFSKIRSDAEYHPSKATAIAFAIALELDLKETNELLKKAGYALSRSYKFDLIIEYYMSKGNYDIFEINKALYAFDQKLLGC
;
A
#
# COMPACT_ATOMS: atom_id res chain seq x y z
N ILE A 1 1.13 -7.00 -0.82
CA ILE A 1 0.67 -7.28 -2.21
C ILE A 1 0.30 -8.74 -2.35
N ASN A 2 -0.63 -9.06 -3.26
CA ASN A 2 -0.94 -10.44 -3.65
C ASN A 2 -0.09 -10.84 -4.84
N GLY A 3 0.46 -12.05 -4.83
CA GLY A 3 1.21 -12.56 -5.96
C GLY A 3 2.18 -13.68 -5.63
N ASP A 4 2.93 -14.09 -6.63
CA ASP A 4 4.02 -15.03 -6.52
C ASP A 4 5.33 -14.27 -6.30
N ILE A 5 5.99 -14.49 -5.15
CA ILE A 5 7.22 -13.81 -4.78
C ILE A 5 8.35 -14.07 -5.78
N THR A 6 8.33 -15.20 -6.50
CA THR A 6 9.34 -15.55 -7.50
C THR A 6 9.31 -14.65 -8.75
N THR A 7 8.22 -13.89 -8.93
CA THR A 7 8.04 -12.97 -10.07
C THR A 7 8.28 -11.50 -9.70
N ILE A 8 8.52 -11.21 -8.43
CA ILE A 8 8.68 -9.84 -7.93
C ILE A 8 10.04 -9.28 -8.33
N LYS A 9 10.03 -8.11 -8.93
CA LYS A 9 11.23 -7.33 -9.23
C LYS A 9 11.63 -6.52 -7.99
N ALA A 10 12.47 -7.09 -7.16
CA ALA A 10 13.08 -6.45 -6.00
C ALA A 10 14.59 -6.72 -6.01
N ASP A 11 15.37 -5.96 -5.23
CA ASP A 11 16.80 -6.27 -5.09
C ASP A 11 17.00 -7.58 -4.33
N ALA A 12 16.18 -7.83 -3.31
CA ALA A 12 16.18 -9.11 -2.59
C ALA A 12 14.76 -9.64 -2.42
N ILE A 13 14.61 -10.97 -2.49
CA ILE A 13 13.43 -11.69 -2.01
C ILE A 13 13.82 -12.55 -0.82
N VAL A 14 12.90 -12.71 0.13
CA VAL A 14 13.11 -13.55 1.31
C VAL A 14 12.50 -14.92 1.08
N ASN A 15 13.25 -15.94 1.40
CA ASN A 15 12.83 -17.34 1.38
C ASN A 15 12.51 -17.80 2.81
N ALA A 16 11.29 -18.30 3.04
CA ALA A 16 10.94 -19.00 4.27
C ALA A 16 11.45 -20.45 4.19
N ALA A 17 12.74 -20.63 4.46
CA ALA A 17 13.47 -21.87 4.33
C ALA A 17 13.32 -22.78 5.55
N ASN A 18 13.76 -24.02 5.41
CA ASN A 18 14.05 -24.93 6.53
C ASN A 18 15.53 -24.82 6.98
N ASN A 19 15.87 -25.44 8.10
CA ASN A 19 17.22 -25.35 8.67
C ASN A 19 18.32 -25.90 7.76
N SER A 20 18.03 -26.78 6.82
CA SER A 20 19.04 -27.30 5.89
C SER A 20 19.39 -26.33 4.77
N LEU A 21 18.48 -25.42 4.41
CA LEU A 21 18.52 -24.52 3.25
C LEU A 21 18.53 -25.24 1.89
N LEU A 22 18.26 -26.54 1.85
CA LEU A 22 18.38 -27.37 0.64
C LEU A 22 17.06 -27.52 -0.13
N GLY A 23 16.15 -26.56 0.04
CA GLY A 23 14.84 -26.59 -0.56
C GLY A 23 13.83 -27.39 0.25
N GLY A 24 12.58 -27.30 -0.13
CA GLY A 24 11.46 -27.95 0.53
C GLY A 24 10.15 -27.75 -0.21
N GLY A 25 9.04 -27.68 0.54
CA GLY A 25 7.71 -27.40 0.01
C GLY A 25 7.36 -25.91 0.03
N GLY A 26 6.17 -25.58 -0.47
CA GLY A 26 5.63 -24.22 -0.42
C GLY A 26 6.51 -23.19 -1.16
N VAL A 27 6.69 -22.02 -0.55
CA VAL A 27 7.47 -20.91 -1.11
C VAL A 27 8.95 -21.28 -1.29
N ASP A 28 9.52 -22.06 -0.37
CA ASP A 28 10.92 -22.51 -0.46
C ASP A 28 11.14 -23.32 -1.74
N GLY A 29 10.29 -24.32 -2.00
CA GLY A 29 10.37 -25.11 -3.23
C GLY A 29 10.08 -24.29 -4.50
N ALA A 30 9.19 -23.30 -4.44
CA ALA A 30 8.92 -22.41 -5.57
C ALA A 30 10.15 -21.56 -5.93
N ILE A 31 10.80 -20.96 -4.92
CA ILE A 31 11.99 -20.14 -5.09
C ILE A 31 13.15 -20.99 -5.66
N HIS A 32 13.40 -22.18 -5.09
CA HIS A 32 14.45 -23.06 -5.59
C HIS A 32 14.22 -23.50 -7.05
N ARG A 33 12.98 -23.83 -7.42
CA ARG A 33 12.65 -24.17 -8.83
C ARG A 33 12.84 -22.98 -9.77
N ALA A 34 12.40 -21.80 -9.38
CA ALA A 34 12.50 -20.59 -10.21
C ALA A 34 13.96 -20.11 -10.35
N ALA A 35 14.75 -20.17 -9.30
CA ALA A 35 16.15 -19.80 -9.29
C ALA A 35 17.04 -20.79 -10.07
N GLY A 36 16.66 -22.07 -10.09
CA GLY A 36 17.41 -23.13 -10.73
C GLY A 36 18.53 -23.74 -9.86
N TRP A 37 19.28 -24.64 -10.46
CA TRP A 37 20.29 -25.49 -9.76
C TRP A 37 21.39 -24.68 -9.05
N GLY A 38 21.78 -23.53 -9.59
CA GLY A 38 22.82 -22.68 -9.00
C GLY A 38 22.52 -22.27 -7.56
N LEU A 39 21.23 -21.93 -7.24
CA LEU A 39 20.83 -21.60 -5.89
C LEU A 39 21.03 -22.75 -4.92
N PHE A 40 20.69 -23.98 -5.34
CA PHE A 40 20.85 -25.17 -4.52
C PHE A 40 22.33 -25.43 -4.19
N GLU A 41 23.24 -25.30 -5.19
CA GLU A 41 24.68 -25.50 -4.99
C GLU A 41 25.27 -24.42 -4.04
N GLU A 42 24.87 -23.17 -4.17
CA GLU A 42 25.28 -22.10 -3.24
C GLU A 42 24.78 -22.37 -1.82
N CYS A 43 23.51 -22.74 -1.66
CA CYS A 43 22.93 -23.08 -0.36
C CYS A 43 23.65 -24.20 0.37
N LYS A 44 24.15 -25.21 -0.34
CA LYS A 44 24.97 -26.28 0.26
C LYS A 44 26.21 -25.73 0.97
N THR A 45 26.85 -24.70 0.41
CA THR A 45 28.08 -24.13 0.98
C THR A 45 27.80 -23.37 2.28
N LEU A 46 26.55 -22.97 2.52
CA LEU A 46 26.13 -22.21 3.71
C LEU A 46 26.07 -23.08 4.98
N GLY A 47 25.99 -24.42 4.85
CA GLY A 47 25.95 -25.33 5.97
C GLY A 47 24.71 -25.21 6.87
N GLY A 48 23.57 -24.84 6.31
CA GLY A 48 22.32 -24.66 7.03
C GLY A 48 22.16 -23.29 7.72
N CYS A 49 21.04 -23.10 8.42
CA CYS A 49 20.71 -21.87 9.14
C CYS A 49 19.88 -22.20 10.40
N ALA A 50 20.17 -21.51 11.50
CA ALA A 50 19.40 -21.67 12.75
C ALA A 50 18.03 -21.01 12.64
N THR A 51 17.05 -21.49 13.42
CA THR A 51 15.75 -20.82 13.55
C THR A 51 15.92 -19.43 14.16
N GLY A 52 15.30 -18.44 13.53
CA GLY A 52 15.42 -17.02 13.91
C GLY A 52 16.56 -16.28 13.22
N ASP A 53 17.42 -16.98 12.46
CA ASP A 53 18.54 -16.38 11.72
C ASP A 53 18.27 -16.36 10.20
N ALA A 54 19.17 -15.73 9.45
CA ALA A 54 19.09 -15.64 7.99
C ALA A 54 20.47 -15.70 7.32
N LYS A 55 20.51 -16.14 6.05
CA LYS A 55 21.69 -16.15 5.18
C LYS A 55 21.31 -15.65 3.79
N ILE A 56 22.26 -15.05 3.07
CA ILE A 56 22.05 -14.47 1.76
C ILE A 56 22.81 -15.26 0.67
N THR A 57 22.19 -15.35 -0.51
CA THR A 57 22.76 -15.91 -1.75
C THR A 57 22.46 -15.01 -2.93
N ASN A 58 23.00 -15.34 -4.10
CA ASN A 58 22.59 -14.74 -5.36
C ASN A 58 21.18 -15.19 -5.78
N GLY A 59 20.50 -14.39 -6.64
CA GLY A 59 19.14 -14.70 -7.11
C GLY A 59 19.09 -15.64 -8.32
N TYR A 60 20.21 -15.85 -9.02
CA TYR A 60 20.32 -16.69 -10.23
C TYR A 60 19.28 -16.33 -11.30
N ASN A 61 18.35 -17.24 -11.65
CA ASN A 61 17.35 -17.04 -12.68
C ASN A 61 16.13 -16.22 -12.20
N LEU A 62 16.10 -15.78 -10.94
CA LEU A 62 15.04 -14.94 -10.40
C LEU A 62 15.18 -13.49 -10.89
N PRO A 63 14.07 -12.72 -10.96
CA PRO A 63 14.15 -11.29 -11.21
C PRO A 63 14.86 -10.49 -10.10
N ALA A 64 14.99 -11.08 -8.91
CA ALA A 64 15.70 -10.51 -7.76
C ALA A 64 17.21 -10.80 -7.84
N LYS A 65 18.03 -9.84 -7.40
CA LYS A 65 19.50 -10.00 -7.37
C LYS A 65 19.95 -11.00 -6.29
N HIS A 66 19.23 -11.03 -5.15
CA HIS A 66 19.56 -11.81 -3.98
C HIS A 66 18.38 -12.61 -3.47
N VAL A 67 18.66 -13.76 -2.85
CA VAL A 67 17.71 -14.50 -2.01
C VAL A 67 18.22 -14.49 -0.57
N ILE A 68 17.41 -14.05 0.36
CA ILE A 68 17.69 -14.09 1.79
C ILE A 68 16.91 -15.25 2.39
N HIS A 69 17.59 -16.29 2.78
CA HIS A 69 17.01 -17.50 3.36
C HIS A 69 16.92 -17.34 4.86
N THR A 70 15.71 -17.31 5.42
CA THR A 70 15.47 -17.25 6.87
C THR A 70 14.65 -18.44 7.32
N VAL A 71 14.91 -18.90 8.54
CA VAL A 71 14.24 -20.08 9.12
C VAL A 71 13.31 -19.62 10.24
N GLY A 72 12.02 -19.61 9.95
CA GLY A 72 11.01 -19.24 10.93
C GLY A 72 10.71 -20.37 11.93
N PRO A 73 10.09 -20.06 13.08
CA PRO A 73 9.70 -21.03 14.07
C PRO A 73 8.48 -21.87 13.62
N ILE A 74 8.42 -23.12 14.09
CA ILE A 74 7.22 -23.95 14.05
C ILE A 74 6.30 -23.47 15.17
N TRP A 75 5.04 -23.20 14.87
CA TRP A 75 4.05 -22.78 15.85
C TRP A 75 3.68 -23.90 16.82
N ARG A 76 3.78 -23.64 18.10
CA ARG A 76 3.46 -24.58 19.20
C ARG A 76 2.55 -23.95 20.28
N GLY A 77 1.79 -22.91 19.92
CA GLY A 77 0.86 -22.27 20.84
C GLY A 77 1.25 -20.85 21.26
N GLY A 78 2.47 -20.36 20.92
CA GLY A 78 2.92 -18.99 21.20
C GLY A 78 3.67 -18.81 22.52
N GLU A 79 3.85 -19.89 23.30
CA GLU A 79 4.50 -19.81 24.62
C GLU A 79 6.00 -20.22 24.61
N ASN A 80 6.53 -20.61 23.44
CA ASN A 80 7.90 -21.11 23.32
C ASN A 80 8.84 -20.07 22.64
N GLY A 81 8.52 -18.79 22.73
CA GLY A 81 9.31 -17.71 22.16
C GLY A 81 9.18 -17.58 20.64
N GLU A 82 8.15 -18.15 20.04
CA GLU A 82 7.96 -18.16 18.58
C GLU A 82 7.84 -16.74 18.02
N GLU A 83 7.20 -15.82 18.75
CA GLU A 83 7.10 -14.43 18.32
C GLU A 83 8.47 -13.75 18.23
N ALA A 84 9.34 -13.96 19.24
CA ALA A 84 10.68 -13.41 19.27
C ALA A 84 11.54 -13.97 18.13
N LEU A 85 11.45 -15.29 17.85
CA LEU A 85 12.14 -15.92 16.74
C LEU A 85 11.64 -15.42 15.38
N LEU A 86 10.32 -15.22 15.23
CA LEU A 86 9.74 -14.69 14.01
C LEU A 86 10.18 -13.24 13.77
N LYS A 87 10.18 -12.39 14.81
CA LYS A 87 10.74 -11.03 14.75
C LYS A 87 12.21 -11.04 14.34
N SER A 88 13.00 -11.97 14.90
CA SER A 88 14.42 -12.13 14.53
C SER A 88 14.59 -12.44 13.05
N CYS A 89 13.75 -13.30 12.44
CA CYS A 89 13.80 -13.60 11.01
C CYS A 89 13.67 -12.33 10.15
N TYR A 90 12.73 -11.47 10.45
CA TYR A 90 12.53 -10.20 9.71
C TYR A 90 13.70 -9.24 9.93
N LYS A 91 14.18 -9.08 11.18
CA LYS A 91 15.33 -8.20 11.50
C LYS A 91 16.58 -8.63 10.79
N ARG A 92 16.95 -9.92 10.92
CA ARG A 92 18.14 -10.47 10.26
C ARG A 92 18.07 -10.33 8.74
N SER A 93 16.88 -10.53 8.16
CA SER A 93 16.69 -10.34 6.71
C SER A 93 16.91 -8.89 6.29
N LEU A 94 16.42 -7.91 7.07
CA LEU A 94 16.64 -6.49 6.81
C LEU A 94 18.12 -6.10 6.97
N GLU A 95 18.81 -6.63 7.97
CA GLU A 95 20.25 -6.41 8.17
C GLU A 95 21.07 -6.89 6.98
N LEU A 96 20.81 -8.12 6.48
CA LEU A 96 21.48 -8.67 5.30
C LEU A 96 21.16 -7.87 4.02
N ALA A 97 19.91 -7.42 3.86
CA ALA A 97 19.52 -6.56 2.74
C ALA A 97 20.29 -5.21 2.79
N ARG A 98 20.46 -4.63 3.98
CA ARG A 98 21.27 -3.42 4.21
C ARG A 98 22.73 -3.63 3.87
N GLU A 99 23.34 -4.73 4.34
CA GLU A 99 24.71 -5.09 4.02
C GLU A 99 24.94 -5.26 2.51
N ALA A 100 23.94 -5.85 1.81
CA ALA A 100 23.92 -6.00 0.36
C ALA A 100 23.50 -4.72 -0.39
N LYS A 101 23.25 -3.60 0.31
CA LYS A 101 22.83 -2.30 -0.27
C LYS A 101 21.55 -2.40 -1.12
N CYS A 102 20.62 -3.27 -0.73
CA CYS A 102 19.34 -3.40 -1.39
C CYS A 102 18.47 -2.17 -1.15
N GLN A 103 17.81 -1.67 -2.18
CA GLN A 103 16.81 -0.61 -2.12
C GLN A 103 15.38 -1.14 -2.07
N SER A 104 15.20 -2.45 -2.30
CA SER A 104 13.92 -3.11 -2.22
C SER A 104 14.05 -4.55 -1.75
N ILE A 105 13.11 -4.98 -0.90
CA ILE A 105 13.05 -6.33 -0.35
C ILE A 105 11.61 -6.84 -0.33
N ALA A 106 11.40 -8.11 -0.71
CA ALA A 106 10.08 -8.73 -0.65
C ALA A 106 10.07 -9.93 0.30
N PHE A 107 9.13 -9.94 1.22
CA PHE A 107 8.95 -10.97 2.24
C PHE A 107 7.73 -11.83 1.94
N PRO A 108 7.80 -13.17 2.08
CA PRO A 108 6.62 -13.97 2.25
C PRO A 108 6.10 -13.86 3.69
N LEU A 109 4.92 -14.41 3.98
CA LEU A 109 4.46 -14.52 5.35
C LEU A 109 5.17 -15.72 6.02
N ILE A 110 6.29 -15.45 6.69
CA ILE A 110 7.16 -16.44 7.29
C ILE A 110 6.40 -17.26 8.34
N SER A 111 6.62 -18.56 8.40
CA SER A 111 6.00 -19.55 9.29
C SER A 111 4.48 -19.76 9.12
N ALA A 112 3.78 -18.97 8.33
CA ALA A 112 2.31 -19.02 8.22
C ALA A 112 1.77 -20.12 7.28
N GLY A 113 2.65 -20.90 6.65
CA GLY A 113 2.32 -22.08 5.86
C GLY A 113 2.37 -23.36 6.69
N VAL A 114 3.25 -24.28 6.27
CA VAL A 114 3.41 -25.62 6.89
C VAL A 114 3.79 -25.54 8.38
N TYR A 115 4.48 -24.48 8.80
CA TYR A 115 4.86 -24.27 10.20
C TYR A 115 3.71 -23.81 11.11
N GLY A 116 2.52 -23.55 10.54
CA GLY A 116 1.27 -23.40 11.26
C GLY A 116 1.11 -22.11 12.08
N TYR A 117 1.98 -21.13 11.96
CA TYR A 117 1.82 -19.85 12.65
C TYR A 117 0.50 -19.18 12.18
N PRO A 118 -0.38 -18.72 13.11
CA PRO A 118 -1.64 -18.09 12.72
C PRO A 118 -1.40 -16.89 11.80
N LYS A 119 -2.02 -16.90 10.61
CA LYS A 119 -1.75 -15.92 9.53
C LYS A 119 -1.88 -14.47 10.00
N ALA A 120 -2.92 -14.13 10.76
CA ALA A 120 -3.15 -12.78 11.27
C ALA A 120 -2.05 -12.33 12.26
N ALA A 121 -1.63 -13.23 13.15
CA ALA A 121 -0.56 -12.96 14.11
C ALA A 121 0.80 -12.86 13.40
N ALA A 122 1.10 -13.76 12.45
CA ALA A 122 2.31 -13.70 11.63
C ALA A 122 2.39 -12.39 10.82
N PHE A 123 1.25 -11.96 10.25
CA PHE A 123 1.18 -10.69 9.52
C PHE A 123 1.45 -9.50 10.44
N LYS A 124 0.87 -9.49 11.65
CA LYS A 124 1.11 -8.43 12.63
C LYS A 124 2.60 -8.35 12.99
N VAL A 125 3.23 -9.49 13.31
CA VAL A 125 4.65 -9.55 13.63
C VAL A 125 5.52 -9.08 12.46
N ALA A 126 5.24 -9.56 11.24
CA ALA A 126 5.93 -9.15 10.03
C ALA A 126 5.87 -7.63 9.84
N TYR A 127 4.66 -7.11 9.90
CA TYR A 127 4.36 -5.72 9.67
C TYR A 127 5.04 -4.81 10.71
N ASP A 128 4.81 -5.06 12.00
CA ASP A 128 5.37 -4.23 13.08
C ASP A 128 6.91 -4.27 13.05
N THR A 129 7.50 -5.46 12.83
CA THR A 129 8.95 -5.60 12.81
C THR A 129 9.59 -4.91 11.61
N VAL A 130 8.99 -5.04 10.42
CA VAL A 130 9.49 -4.38 9.21
C VAL A 130 9.37 -2.86 9.38
N LYS A 131 8.21 -2.35 9.82
CA LYS A 131 7.98 -0.91 10.07
C LYS A 131 9.00 -0.30 11.02
N GLU A 132 9.35 -1.03 12.11
CA GLU A 132 10.29 -0.56 13.13
C GLU A 132 11.76 -0.56 12.67
N ASN A 133 12.13 -1.44 11.73
CA ASN A 133 13.54 -1.70 11.39
C ASN A 133 13.89 -1.40 9.92
N LEU A 134 12.93 -0.94 9.11
CA LEU A 134 13.15 -0.59 7.70
C LEU A 134 13.88 0.76 7.60
N ASP A 135 14.91 0.80 6.78
CA ASP A 135 15.60 2.06 6.47
C ASP A 135 14.75 2.94 5.56
N ASP A 136 14.96 4.23 5.68
CA ASP A 136 14.18 5.27 5.04
C ASP A 136 14.14 5.24 3.51
N ASP A 137 15.20 4.70 2.91
CA ASP A 137 15.40 4.64 1.45
C ASP A 137 15.08 3.25 0.88
N VAL A 138 14.60 2.31 1.70
CA VAL A 138 14.30 0.92 1.30
C VAL A 138 12.80 0.70 1.22
N VAL A 139 12.36 0.05 0.14
CA VAL A 139 10.96 -0.36 -0.04
C VAL A 139 10.80 -1.83 0.35
N ALA A 140 9.91 -2.12 1.29
CA ALA A 140 9.58 -3.49 1.69
C ALA A 140 8.18 -3.90 1.20
N TYR A 141 8.09 -5.10 0.63
CA TYR A 141 6.84 -5.73 0.21
C TYR A 141 6.55 -6.95 1.10
N ILE A 142 5.35 -7.05 1.65
CA ILE A 142 4.85 -8.30 2.21
C ILE A 142 3.98 -8.96 1.14
N VAL A 143 4.42 -10.10 0.63
CA VAL A 143 3.82 -10.82 -0.51
C VAL A 143 2.96 -11.95 0.01
N MET A 144 1.68 -11.91 -0.32
CA MET A 144 0.69 -12.91 0.06
C MET A 144 0.38 -13.80 -1.13
N PHE A 145 0.63 -15.10 -1.02
CA PHE A 145 0.32 -16.06 -2.07
C PHE A 145 -1.19 -16.36 -2.14
N GLU A 146 -1.82 -16.46 -0.98
CA GLU A 146 -3.27 -16.64 -0.86
C GLU A 146 -3.92 -15.38 -0.29
N LYS A 147 -5.14 -15.10 -0.76
CA LYS A 147 -5.95 -14.01 -0.22
C LYS A 147 -6.34 -14.32 1.22
N PHE A 148 -6.00 -13.45 2.15
CA PHE A 148 -6.48 -13.55 3.53
C PHE A 148 -6.92 -12.16 4.02
N ASN A 149 -7.82 -12.13 5.00
CA ASN A 149 -8.26 -10.88 5.60
C ASN A 149 -7.32 -10.49 6.75
N PRO A 150 -6.57 -9.38 6.66
CA PRO A 150 -5.65 -8.94 7.71
C PRO A 150 -6.35 -8.23 8.87
N LEU A 151 -7.64 -7.93 8.76
CA LEU A 151 -8.42 -7.32 9.83
C LEU A 151 -8.95 -8.38 10.79
N SER A 152 -9.15 -8.01 12.06
CA SER A 152 -9.91 -8.86 12.98
C SER A 152 -11.37 -9.01 12.49
N ASP A 153 -12.03 -10.12 12.83
CA ASP A 153 -13.42 -10.35 12.41
C ASP A 153 -14.35 -9.21 12.86
N GLY A 154 -14.12 -8.67 14.05
CA GLY A 154 -14.90 -7.56 14.58
C GLY A 154 -14.66 -6.24 13.83
N ASP A 155 -13.40 -5.93 13.46
CA ASP A 155 -13.07 -4.73 12.69
C ASP A 155 -13.57 -4.83 11.27
N TYR A 156 -13.39 -5.99 10.64
CA TYR A 156 -13.91 -6.25 9.31
C TYR A 156 -15.44 -6.15 9.29
N GLY A 157 -16.14 -6.73 10.27
CA GLY A 157 -17.58 -6.64 10.39
C GLY A 157 -18.06 -5.19 10.48
N ARG A 158 -17.50 -4.39 11.39
CA ARG A 158 -17.86 -2.97 11.55
C ARG A 158 -17.60 -2.14 10.29
N LEU A 159 -16.46 -2.34 9.66
CA LEU A 159 -16.12 -1.62 8.42
C LEU A 159 -17.01 -2.05 7.26
N ARG A 160 -17.29 -3.36 7.13
CA ARG A 160 -18.19 -3.90 6.10
C ARG A 160 -19.60 -3.32 6.22
N ASP A 161 -20.12 -3.27 7.44
CA ASP A 161 -21.47 -2.76 7.69
C ASP A 161 -21.55 -1.24 7.39
N TYR A 162 -20.52 -0.47 7.77
CA TYR A 162 -20.41 0.94 7.41
C TYR A 162 -20.34 1.14 5.89
N VAL A 163 -19.40 0.47 5.21
CA VAL A 163 -19.22 0.59 3.74
C VAL A 163 -20.49 0.12 3.01
N GLY A 164 -21.13 -0.95 3.48
CA GLY A 164 -22.37 -1.47 2.89
C GLY A 164 -23.51 -0.46 2.99
N SER A 165 -23.79 0.05 4.18
CA SER A 165 -24.89 1.00 4.42
C SER A 165 -24.68 2.31 3.68
N GLU A 166 -23.48 2.90 3.72
CA GLU A 166 -23.20 4.16 3.04
C GLU A 166 -23.20 4.02 1.51
N TYR A 167 -22.67 2.90 1.00
CA TYR A 167 -22.71 2.61 -0.44
C TYR A 167 -24.15 2.43 -0.95
N GLU A 168 -24.99 1.67 -0.22
CA GLU A 168 -26.42 1.50 -0.56
C GLU A 168 -27.17 2.82 -0.53
N ASN A 169 -26.93 3.66 0.49
CA ASN A 169 -27.53 5.00 0.59
C ASN A 169 -27.13 5.88 -0.61
N ALA A 170 -25.86 5.85 -1.02
CA ALA A 170 -25.37 6.59 -2.18
C ALA A 170 -25.98 6.10 -3.50
N VAL A 171 -26.15 4.78 -3.66
CA VAL A 171 -26.81 4.18 -4.84
C VAL A 171 -28.25 4.61 -4.92
N ARG A 172 -29.03 4.49 -3.82
CA ARG A 172 -30.46 4.92 -3.76
C ARG A 172 -30.62 6.41 -4.04
N ALA A 173 -29.74 7.26 -3.49
CA ALA A 173 -29.74 8.69 -3.77
C ALA A 173 -29.49 9.00 -5.25
N ARG A 174 -28.58 8.26 -5.89
CA ARG A 174 -28.27 8.39 -7.32
C ARG A 174 -29.44 7.95 -8.20
N GLU A 175 -30.09 6.83 -7.90
CA GLU A 175 -31.28 6.35 -8.61
C GLU A 175 -32.42 7.37 -8.50
N SER A 176 -32.71 7.88 -7.31
CA SER A 176 -33.71 8.94 -7.10
C SER A 176 -33.39 10.22 -7.87
N ALA A 177 -32.12 10.63 -7.93
CA ALA A 177 -31.70 11.79 -8.71
C ALA A 177 -31.85 11.55 -10.22
N TYR A 178 -31.55 10.33 -10.69
CA TYR A 178 -31.72 9.94 -12.10
C TYR A 178 -33.20 9.96 -12.52
N ASP A 179 -34.10 9.44 -11.67
CA ASP A 179 -35.53 9.47 -11.92
C ASP A 179 -36.09 10.90 -11.96
N LYS A 180 -35.62 11.77 -11.06
CA LYS A 180 -35.96 13.20 -11.08
C LYS A 180 -35.48 13.89 -12.36
N MET A 181 -34.22 13.61 -12.79
CA MET A 181 -33.67 14.13 -14.06
C MET A 181 -34.40 13.60 -15.27
N ALA A 182 -34.79 12.31 -15.29
CA ALA A 182 -35.58 11.72 -16.36
C ALA A 182 -36.98 12.37 -16.46
N CYS A 183 -37.59 12.67 -15.33
CA CYS A 183 -38.86 13.41 -15.25
C CYS A 183 -38.70 14.83 -15.78
N LEU A 184 -37.68 15.57 -15.37
CA LEU A 184 -37.37 16.92 -15.85
C LEU A 184 -37.06 16.95 -17.37
N ARG A 185 -36.33 15.95 -17.90
CA ARG A 185 -36.08 15.83 -19.34
C ARG A 185 -37.37 15.59 -20.16
N LYS A 186 -38.34 14.90 -19.58
CA LYS A 186 -39.69 14.76 -20.24
C LYS A 186 -40.48 16.05 -20.22
N MET A 187 -40.29 16.89 -19.20
CA MET A 187 -40.97 18.17 -19.08
C MET A 187 -40.30 19.31 -19.89
N TYR A 188 -38.98 19.22 -20.06
CA TYR A 188 -38.16 20.22 -20.77
C TYR A 188 -37.64 19.64 -22.09
N ARG A 189 -38.32 19.96 -23.20
CA ARG A 189 -37.79 19.79 -24.56
C ARG A 189 -37.19 21.11 -25.01
N PRO A 190 -35.85 21.31 -24.93
CA PRO A 190 -35.24 22.50 -25.49
C PRO A 190 -35.47 22.50 -27.01
N SER A 191 -35.92 23.62 -27.55
CA SER A 191 -36.04 23.80 -29.00
C SER A 191 -34.65 23.76 -29.64
N ALA A 192 -34.55 23.20 -30.84
CA ALA A 192 -33.29 23.08 -31.58
C ALA A 192 -32.58 24.43 -31.81
N GLN A 193 -33.27 25.53 -31.69
CA GLN A 193 -32.75 26.91 -31.80
C GLN A 193 -31.82 27.32 -30.64
N MET A 194 -31.92 26.68 -29.45
CA MET A 194 -31.06 27.00 -28.31
C MET A 194 -29.61 26.50 -28.43
N TYR A 195 -29.33 25.56 -29.34
CA TYR A 195 -27.99 25.04 -29.58
C TYR A 195 -27.22 25.79 -30.65
N ALA A 196 -27.80 26.76 -31.32
CA ALA A 196 -27.17 27.47 -32.45
C ALA A 196 -26.50 28.79 -32.07
N GLN A 197 -26.56 29.23 -30.81
CA GLN A 197 -25.75 30.35 -30.35
C GLN A 197 -24.31 29.83 -30.14
N ARG A 198 -23.42 30.11 -31.10
CA ARG A 198 -21.98 30.08 -30.86
C ARG A 198 -21.70 31.02 -29.69
N CYS A 199 -21.26 30.46 -28.56
CA CYS A 199 -20.57 31.26 -27.58
C CYS A 199 -19.28 31.76 -28.19
N ASP A 200 -19.25 33.01 -28.59
CA ASP A 200 -17.99 33.71 -28.85
C ASP A 200 -17.23 33.72 -27.53
N ILE A 201 -16.16 32.93 -27.45
CA ILE A 201 -15.27 32.92 -26.30
C ILE A 201 -14.61 34.31 -26.28
N PRO A 202 -14.83 35.12 -25.21
CA PRO A 202 -14.19 36.42 -25.12
C PRO A 202 -12.66 36.25 -25.21
N ARG A 203 -11.99 37.09 -26.01
CA ARG A 203 -10.51 37.05 -26.13
C ARG A 203 -9.79 37.33 -24.82
N ASP A 204 -10.46 37.88 -23.84
CA ASP A 204 -9.96 38.24 -22.51
C ASP A 204 -10.02 37.06 -21.51
N LEU A 205 -10.42 35.86 -21.94
CA LEU A 205 -10.52 34.71 -21.04
C LEU A 205 -9.14 34.27 -20.52
N GLU A 206 -8.12 34.38 -21.38
CA GLU A 206 -6.73 34.04 -20.99
C GLU A 206 -6.16 35.01 -19.94
N GLU A 207 -6.54 36.30 -19.98
CA GLU A 207 -6.09 37.31 -19.00
C GLU A 207 -6.89 37.28 -17.70
N SER A 208 -8.08 36.67 -17.70
CA SER A 208 -8.97 36.58 -16.51
C SER A 208 -8.80 35.29 -15.72
N ILE A 209 -8.04 34.31 -16.21
CA ILE A 209 -7.79 33.04 -15.51
C ILE A 209 -6.72 33.28 -14.42
N VAL A 210 -7.17 33.62 -13.22
CA VAL A 210 -6.34 33.56 -12.02
C VAL A 210 -6.31 32.10 -11.58
N THR A 211 -5.20 31.43 -11.81
CA THR A 211 -5.00 30.07 -11.30
C THR A 211 -4.84 30.12 -9.78
N ASP A 212 -5.62 29.33 -9.11
CA ASP A 212 -5.53 29.12 -7.66
C ASP A 212 -4.26 28.32 -7.32
N GLU A 213 -3.88 28.27 -6.03
CA GLU A 213 -2.74 27.49 -5.53
C GLU A 213 -2.79 26.06 -6.09
N SER A 214 -1.67 25.57 -6.64
CA SER A 214 -1.59 24.19 -7.17
C SER A 214 -1.52 23.14 -6.06
N PHE A 215 -1.72 21.85 -6.42
CA PHE A 215 -1.57 20.74 -5.46
C PHE A 215 -0.20 20.75 -4.80
N ALA A 216 0.87 20.91 -5.57
CA ALA A 216 2.23 20.91 -5.05
C ALA A 216 2.47 22.06 -4.07
N GLN A 217 2.01 23.26 -4.40
CA GLN A 217 2.13 24.44 -3.53
C GLN A 217 1.36 24.24 -2.22
N MET A 218 0.11 23.78 -2.30
CA MET A 218 -0.69 23.51 -1.10
C MET A 218 -0.08 22.42 -0.23
N LEU A 219 0.43 21.34 -0.83
CA LEU A 219 1.08 20.27 -0.11
C LEU A 219 2.30 20.78 0.68
N LEU A 220 3.20 21.53 0.03
CA LEU A 220 4.40 22.07 0.66
C LEU A 220 4.04 23.04 1.79
N ARG A 221 3.08 23.94 1.57
CA ARG A 221 2.58 24.84 2.61
C ARG A 221 2.03 24.06 3.82
N LYS A 222 1.24 22.99 3.59
CA LYS A 222 0.71 22.16 4.66
C LYS A 222 1.80 21.40 5.42
N ILE A 223 2.88 20.97 4.76
CA ILE A 223 4.05 20.37 5.41
C ILE A 223 4.68 21.38 6.36
N ASP A 224 4.89 22.63 5.91
CA ASP A 224 5.46 23.70 6.72
C ASP A 224 4.53 24.08 7.90
N GLU A 225 3.21 24.20 7.67
CA GLU A 225 2.21 24.48 8.71
C GLU A 225 2.20 23.43 9.83
N LYS A 226 2.45 22.14 9.48
CA LYS A 226 2.55 21.03 10.44
C LYS A 226 3.94 20.90 11.08
N GLY A 227 4.91 21.73 10.69
CA GLY A 227 6.28 21.66 11.19
C GLY A 227 6.99 20.34 10.85
N MET A 228 6.59 19.70 9.77
CA MET A 228 7.18 18.44 9.31
C MET A 228 8.31 18.70 8.33
N THR A 229 9.29 17.80 8.28
CA THR A 229 10.24 17.77 7.17
C THR A 229 9.64 17.02 5.98
N ASP A 230 10.12 17.32 4.77
CA ASP A 230 9.76 16.57 3.56
C ASP A 230 9.91 15.07 3.76
N ALA A 231 11.03 14.66 4.37
CA ALA A 231 11.35 13.27 4.63
C ALA A 231 10.31 12.59 5.56
N GLN A 232 9.87 13.26 6.60
CA GLN A 232 8.81 12.76 7.46
C GLN A 232 7.48 12.62 6.72
N CYS A 233 7.16 13.60 5.85
CA CYS A 233 5.91 13.59 5.11
C CYS A 233 5.85 12.44 4.09
N TYR A 234 6.83 12.30 3.18
CA TYR A 234 6.76 11.26 2.17
C TYR A 234 6.88 9.85 2.77
N LYS A 235 7.61 9.67 3.88
CA LYS A 235 7.68 8.41 4.61
C LYS A 235 6.33 8.04 5.22
N ARG A 236 5.68 8.96 5.94
CA ARG A 236 4.34 8.73 6.48
C ARG A 236 3.30 8.46 5.39
N ALA A 237 3.47 9.10 4.22
CA ALA A 237 2.63 8.85 3.05
C ALA A 237 2.93 7.52 2.34
N ASN A 238 3.97 6.79 2.75
CA ASN A 238 4.48 5.60 2.06
C ASN A 238 4.77 5.87 0.57
N VAL A 239 5.33 7.05 0.27
CA VAL A 239 5.70 7.51 -1.08
C VAL A 239 7.21 7.59 -1.16
N ASP A 240 7.78 7.11 -2.27
CA ASP A 240 9.23 7.14 -2.46
C ASP A 240 9.78 8.56 -2.66
N ARG A 241 11.05 8.76 -2.27
CA ARG A 241 11.74 10.05 -2.36
C ARG A 241 11.77 10.63 -3.78
N LYS A 242 11.94 9.78 -4.82
CA LYS A 242 12.01 10.25 -6.21
C LYS A 242 10.67 10.80 -6.66
N HIS A 243 9.59 10.13 -6.26
CA HIS A 243 8.24 10.59 -6.54
C HIS A 243 7.95 11.92 -5.84
N PHE A 244 8.30 12.05 -4.55
CA PHE A 244 8.15 13.31 -3.82
C PHE A 244 8.99 14.44 -4.43
N SER A 245 10.23 14.15 -4.86
CA SER A 245 11.08 15.15 -5.55
C SER A 245 10.45 15.69 -6.83
N LYS A 246 9.72 14.86 -7.59
CA LYS A 246 8.97 15.33 -8.77
C LYS A 246 7.86 16.29 -8.38
N ILE A 247 7.09 15.97 -7.33
CA ILE A 247 6.03 16.85 -6.83
C ILE A 247 6.59 18.19 -6.41
N ARG A 248 7.75 18.19 -5.73
CA ARG A 248 8.40 19.41 -5.25
C ARG A 248 8.97 20.30 -6.38
N SER A 249 9.49 19.66 -7.43
CA SER A 249 10.14 20.39 -8.55
C SER A 249 9.19 20.88 -9.63
N ASP A 250 7.97 20.32 -9.68
CA ASP A 250 6.99 20.61 -10.73
C ASP A 250 5.69 21.14 -10.09
N ALA A 251 5.49 22.45 -10.19
CA ALA A 251 4.30 23.11 -9.64
C ALA A 251 2.99 22.64 -10.31
N GLU A 252 3.07 22.18 -11.57
CA GLU A 252 1.93 21.66 -12.33
C GLU A 252 1.77 20.13 -12.20
N TYR A 253 2.50 19.51 -11.28
CA TYR A 253 2.42 18.07 -11.08
C TYR A 253 1.02 17.61 -10.65
N HIS A 254 0.45 16.67 -11.40
CA HIS A 254 -0.83 16.04 -11.10
C HIS A 254 -0.62 14.65 -10.47
N PRO A 255 -0.79 14.49 -9.16
CA PRO A 255 -0.67 13.20 -8.50
C PRO A 255 -1.86 12.29 -8.84
N SER A 256 -1.71 10.98 -8.62
CA SER A 256 -2.89 10.10 -8.58
C SER A 256 -3.75 10.41 -7.35
N LYS A 257 -5.05 10.05 -7.40
CA LYS A 257 -5.95 10.23 -6.25
C LYS A 257 -5.42 9.51 -4.99
N ALA A 258 -4.88 8.29 -5.16
CA ALA A 258 -4.30 7.53 -4.06
C ALA A 258 -3.08 8.25 -3.45
N THR A 259 -2.22 8.84 -4.27
CA THR A 259 -1.06 9.63 -3.83
C THR A 259 -1.51 10.88 -3.06
N ALA A 260 -2.50 11.61 -3.58
CA ALA A 260 -3.02 12.82 -2.91
C ALA A 260 -3.64 12.48 -1.54
N ILE A 261 -4.40 11.38 -1.44
CA ILE A 261 -4.96 10.89 -0.18
C ILE A 261 -3.85 10.43 0.78
N ALA A 262 -2.81 9.75 0.29
CA ALA A 262 -1.68 9.33 1.11
C ALA A 262 -1.00 10.51 1.80
N PHE A 263 -0.82 11.63 1.10
CA PHE A 263 -0.31 12.86 1.72
C PHE A 263 -1.28 13.50 2.70
N ALA A 264 -2.59 13.50 2.41
CA ALA A 264 -3.59 13.99 3.35
C ALA A 264 -3.55 13.21 4.68
N ILE A 265 -3.40 11.89 4.62
CA ILE A 265 -3.26 11.00 5.77
C ILE A 265 -1.94 11.29 6.51
N ALA A 266 -0.83 11.40 5.79
CA ALA A 266 0.48 11.66 6.37
C ALA A 266 0.54 12.99 7.15
N LEU A 267 -0.21 13.98 6.69
CA LEU A 267 -0.36 15.30 7.31
C LEU A 267 -1.46 15.36 8.37
N GLU A 268 -2.18 14.26 8.60
CA GLU A 268 -3.31 14.17 9.53
C GLU A 268 -4.33 15.30 9.28
N LEU A 269 -4.68 15.50 7.99
CA LEU A 269 -5.68 16.48 7.60
C LEU A 269 -7.09 15.97 7.92
N ASP A 270 -7.97 16.86 8.35
CA ASP A 270 -9.37 16.51 8.52
C ASP A 270 -10.06 16.30 7.15
N LEU A 271 -11.32 15.85 7.15
CA LEU A 271 -12.06 15.57 5.91
C LEU A 271 -12.26 16.82 5.04
N LYS A 272 -12.36 18.02 5.65
CA LYS A 272 -12.52 19.26 4.92
C LYS A 272 -11.23 19.67 4.23
N GLU A 273 -10.13 19.70 4.98
CA GLU A 273 -8.78 19.98 4.47
C GLU A 273 -8.36 18.96 3.40
N THR A 274 -8.69 17.68 3.62
CA THR A 274 -8.45 16.62 2.63
C THR A 274 -9.18 16.88 1.33
N ASN A 275 -10.46 17.25 1.38
CA ASN A 275 -11.20 17.57 0.16
C ASN A 275 -10.66 18.84 -0.52
N GLU A 276 -10.17 19.82 0.23
CA GLU A 276 -9.51 21.00 -0.33
C GLU A 276 -8.23 20.60 -1.08
N LEU A 277 -7.40 19.77 -0.47
CA LEU A 277 -6.18 19.25 -1.12
C LEU A 277 -6.50 18.40 -2.36
N LEU A 278 -7.51 17.53 -2.28
CA LEU A 278 -7.94 16.69 -3.40
C LEU A 278 -8.47 17.53 -4.58
N LYS A 279 -9.21 18.62 -4.32
CA LYS A 279 -9.70 19.52 -5.36
C LYS A 279 -8.55 20.14 -6.17
N LYS A 280 -7.42 20.47 -5.53
CA LYS A 280 -6.23 20.99 -6.22
C LYS A 280 -5.60 19.96 -7.18
N ALA A 281 -5.82 18.67 -6.92
CA ALA A 281 -5.44 17.57 -7.80
C ALA A 281 -6.57 17.11 -8.76
N GLY A 282 -7.70 17.80 -8.79
CA GLY A 282 -8.86 17.46 -9.63
C GLY A 282 -9.67 16.27 -9.11
N TYR A 283 -9.60 15.95 -7.82
CA TYR A 283 -10.32 14.83 -7.19
C TYR A 283 -11.26 15.29 -6.08
N ALA A 284 -12.09 14.36 -5.65
CA ALA A 284 -12.92 14.48 -4.44
C ALA A 284 -13.17 13.10 -3.85
N LEU A 285 -13.46 13.00 -2.55
CA LEU A 285 -14.02 11.80 -1.95
C LEU A 285 -15.48 11.65 -2.38
N SER A 286 -15.89 10.44 -2.70
CA SER A 286 -17.23 10.13 -3.17
C SER A 286 -17.77 8.86 -2.52
N ARG A 287 -18.94 8.95 -1.89
CA ARG A 287 -19.61 7.80 -1.28
C ARG A 287 -20.08 6.73 -2.28
N SER A 288 -19.92 6.97 -3.58
CA SER A 288 -20.17 5.99 -4.63
C SER A 288 -19.02 4.98 -4.81
N TYR A 289 -17.90 5.14 -4.13
CA TYR A 289 -16.73 4.27 -4.23
C TYR A 289 -16.33 3.71 -2.88
N LYS A 290 -16.23 2.39 -2.78
CA LYS A 290 -15.81 1.69 -1.55
C LYS A 290 -14.44 2.17 -1.04
N PHE A 291 -13.51 2.45 -1.96
CA PHE A 291 -12.22 3.03 -1.64
C PHE A 291 -12.36 4.31 -0.82
N ASP A 292 -13.17 5.26 -1.29
CA ASP A 292 -13.37 6.56 -0.63
C ASP A 292 -14.08 6.42 0.72
N LEU A 293 -15.06 5.51 0.80
CA LEU A 293 -15.78 5.22 2.06
C LEU A 293 -14.85 4.65 3.13
N ILE A 294 -13.89 3.80 2.76
CA ILE A 294 -12.90 3.26 3.69
C ILE A 294 -12.01 4.39 4.21
N ILE A 295 -11.54 5.28 3.34
CA ILE A 295 -10.75 6.45 3.73
C ILE A 295 -11.54 7.35 4.68
N GLU A 296 -12.78 7.71 4.31
CA GLU A 296 -13.68 8.54 5.13
C GLU A 296 -13.91 7.92 6.53
N TYR A 297 -14.10 6.59 6.60
CA TYR A 297 -14.30 5.87 7.86
C TYR A 297 -13.11 6.02 8.82
N TYR A 298 -11.88 5.81 8.33
CA TYR A 298 -10.69 5.90 9.18
C TYR A 298 -10.40 7.34 9.60
N MET A 299 -10.52 8.29 8.68
CA MET A 299 -10.31 9.72 8.96
C MET A 299 -11.34 10.25 9.95
N SER A 300 -12.62 9.86 9.84
CA SER A 300 -13.69 10.26 10.78
C SER A 300 -13.44 9.75 12.20
N LYS A 301 -12.65 8.71 12.37
CA LYS A 301 -12.22 8.17 13.66
C LYS A 301 -10.88 8.73 14.15
N GLY A 302 -10.28 9.67 13.43
CA GLY A 302 -8.96 10.21 13.75
C GLY A 302 -7.83 9.18 13.61
N ASN A 303 -8.05 8.14 12.82
CA ASN A 303 -7.02 7.13 12.54
C ASN A 303 -6.35 7.45 11.21
N TYR A 304 -5.10 7.91 11.28
CA TYR A 304 -4.26 8.29 10.15
C TYR A 304 -3.09 7.31 9.92
N ASP A 305 -3.16 6.10 10.48
CA ASP A 305 -2.18 5.06 10.18
C ASP A 305 -2.43 4.50 8.78
N ILE A 306 -1.59 4.90 7.82
CA ILE A 306 -1.70 4.50 6.41
C ILE A 306 -1.69 2.98 6.23
N PHE A 307 -1.10 2.27 7.15
CA PHE A 307 -0.97 0.82 7.07
C PHE A 307 -2.22 0.12 7.59
N GLU A 308 -2.85 0.64 8.64
CA GLU A 308 -4.17 0.16 9.07
C GLU A 308 -5.21 0.42 7.99
N ILE A 309 -5.14 1.57 7.34
CA ILE A 309 -5.99 1.91 6.20
C ILE A 309 -5.71 0.95 5.02
N ASN A 310 -4.44 0.67 4.73
CA ASN A 310 -4.06 -0.27 3.66
C ASN A 310 -4.51 -1.71 3.96
N LYS A 311 -4.48 -2.16 5.21
CA LYS A 311 -5.08 -3.46 5.59
C LYS A 311 -6.57 -3.51 5.24
N ALA A 312 -7.30 -2.44 5.53
CA ALA A 312 -8.71 -2.34 5.20
C ALA A 312 -8.95 -2.30 3.69
N LEU A 313 -8.22 -1.46 2.97
CA LEU A 313 -8.28 -1.39 1.51
C LEU A 313 -8.01 -2.76 0.88
N TYR A 314 -6.99 -3.47 1.37
CA TYR A 314 -6.68 -4.83 0.94
C TYR A 314 -7.83 -5.80 1.20
N ALA A 315 -8.41 -5.79 2.41
CA ALA A 315 -9.52 -6.67 2.79
C ALA A 315 -10.77 -6.48 1.91
N PHE A 316 -10.93 -5.29 1.33
CA PHE A 316 -12.04 -4.93 0.44
C PHE A 316 -11.66 -4.91 -1.05
N ASP A 317 -10.51 -5.46 -1.43
CA ASP A 317 -10.02 -5.51 -2.82
C ASP A 317 -9.88 -4.12 -3.46
N GLN A 318 -9.47 -3.13 -2.69
CA GLN A 318 -9.24 -1.78 -3.18
C GLN A 318 -7.74 -1.53 -3.44
N LYS A 319 -7.45 -0.53 -4.28
CA LYS A 319 -6.08 -0.07 -4.52
C LYS A 319 -5.46 0.45 -3.21
N LEU A 320 -4.21 0.10 -2.95
CA LEU A 320 -3.49 0.57 -1.76
C LEU A 320 -2.98 2.00 -1.95
N LEU A 321 -2.73 2.66 -0.82
CA LEU A 321 -2.12 3.99 -0.76
C LEU A 321 -0.59 3.89 -0.73
N GLY A 322 0.09 4.87 -1.32
CA GLY A 322 1.54 4.99 -1.23
C GLY A 322 2.33 3.91 -1.97
N CYS A 323 1.78 3.30 -3.01
CA CYS A 323 2.45 2.27 -3.83
C CYS A 323 2.67 2.77 -5.25
#